data_2e6e37d7caaafed269c8db8d51c3fa5f
#
_entry.id   2e6e37d7caaafed269c8db8d51c3fa5f
#
_cell.length_a   1.000
_cell.length_b   1.000
_cell.length_c   1.000
_cell.angle_alpha   90.00
_cell.angle_beta   90.00
_cell.angle_gamma   90.00
#
_symmetry.space_group_name_H-M   'P 1'
#
loop_
_entity.id
_entity.type
_entity.pdbx_description
1 polymer ?
#
loop_
_entity_poly.entity_id
_entity_poly.type
_entity_poly.pdbx_seq_one_letter_code
_entity_poly.pdbx_strand_id
1 'polypeptide(L)'
;TLIDAGMGNKQSEKFFSYYHRWGGETLESSIRKCGFSTDDVTDVFLTHLHFDHCGGGVIKVGEGSYKTAFKNARYWSNKGHWEWATNPNKREIASFLKENFVPVEESGQLSFLKKDENNYLTHCDLGFDVLFVDGHTEKQMIPVINYKGQKIAFAADLVPTAGHVPLPYIPGYDIRPLTS
;
A
#
# COMPACT_ATOMS: atom_id res chain seq x y z
N THR A 1 7.55 8.41 -8.14
CA THR A 1 6.54 7.49 -7.58
C THR A 1 7.06 6.85 -6.30
N LEU A 2 6.24 6.79 -5.26
CA LEU A 2 6.42 6.01 -4.04
C LEU A 2 5.57 4.74 -4.14
N ILE A 3 6.13 3.57 -3.83
CA ILE A 3 5.41 2.31 -3.75
C ILE A 3 5.26 1.97 -2.27
N ASP A 4 4.02 1.92 -1.81
CA ASP A 4 3.58 1.87 -0.42
C ASP A 4 4.15 3.00 0.46
N ALA A 5 3.51 3.26 1.57
CA ALA A 5 3.86 4.37 2.47
C ALA A 5 4.22 3.89 3.90
N GLY A 6 4.23 2.59 4.12
CA GLY A 6 4.50 2.03 5.44
C GLY A 6 3.41 2.33 6.47
N MET A 7 3.70 2.01 7.71
CA MET A 7 2.74 2.08 8.83
C MET A 7 2.44 3.53 9.29
N GLY A 8 3.38 4.46 9.06
CA GLY A 8 3.28 5.82 9.59
C GLY A 8 3.44 5.88 11.12
N ASN A 9 2.95 6.97 11.72
CA ASN A 9 3.19 7.26 13.14
C ASN A 9 1.98 7.86 13.86
N LYS A 10 0.78 7.80 13.27
CA LYS A 10 -0.40 8.49 13.81
C LYS A 10 -1.23 7.70 14.81
N GLN A 11 -1.08 6.37 14.86
CA GLN A 11 -1.76 5.51 15.81
C GLN A 11 -1.21 5.68 17.23
N SER A 12 -1.89 5.11 18.22
CA SER A 12 -1.49 5.18 19.63
C SER A 12 -0.21 4.39 19.92
N GLU A 13 0.50 4.75 20.99
CA GLU A 13 1.66 3.97 21.47
C GLU A 13 1.28 2.51 21.77
N LYS A 14 0.08 2.29 22.33
CA LYS A 14 -0.45 0.94 22.58
C LYS A 14 -0.56 0.15 21.26
N PHE A 15 -1.06 0.75 20.19
CA PHE A 15 -1.11 0.11 18.87
C PHE A 15 0.30 -0.27 18.41
N PHE A 16 1.22 0.67 18.44
CA PHE A 16 2.59 0.42 17.98
C PHE A 16 3.37 -0.58 18.85
N SER A 17 3.02 -0.76 20.11
CA SER A 17 3.70 -1.73 21.00
C SER A 17 3.55 -3.19 20.56
N TYR A 18 2.56 -3.50 19.71
CA TYR A 18 2.37 -4.84 19.15
C TYR A 18 3.33 -5.16 18.00
N TYR A 19 4.02 -4.16 17.42
CA TYR A 19 4.77 -4.33 16.16
C TYR A 19 6.28 -4.21 16.32
N HIS A 20 6.82 -4.12 17.52
CA HIS A 20 8.27 -4.12 17.81
C HIS A 20 9.09 -3.25 16.83
N ARG A 21 8.63 -2.06 16.53
CA ARG A 21 9.34 -1.14 15.62
C ARG A 21 10.69 -0.76 16.20
N TRP A 22 11.72 -0.70 15.37
CA TRP A 22 13.06 -0.29 15.75
C TRP A 22 13.62 0.76 14.78
N GLY A 23 14.69 1.43 15.21
CA GLY A 23 15.30 2.53 14.44
C GLY A 23 14.56 3.84 14.61
N GLY A 24 15.21 4.91 14.21
CA GLY A 24 14.69 6.30 14.28
C GLY A 24 14.24 6.86 12.94
N GLU A 25 14.26 6.05 11.87
CA GLU A 25 13.95 6.53 10.53
C GLU A 25 12.45 6.65 10.31
N THR A 26 12.08 7.72 9.66
CA THR A 26 10.70 7.96 9.18
C THR A 26 10.67 7.86 7.66
N LEU A 27 9.48 7.72 7.08
CA LEU A 27 9.32 7.77 5.63
C LEU A 27 9.87 9.08 5.05
N GLU A 28 9.60 10.22 5.71
CA GLU A 28 10.12 11.52 5.31
C GLU A 28 11.66 11.57 5.37
N SER A 29 12.28 11.05 6.45
CA SER A 29 13.75 11.03 6.57
C SER A 29 14.38 10.14 5.51
N SER A 30 13.73 9.03 5.15
CA SER A 30 14.19 8.11 4.11
C SER A 30 14.11 8.75 2.72
N ILE A 31 13.03 9.48 2.42
CA ILE A 31 12.89 10.25 1.18
C ILE A 31 13.99 11.31 1.08
N ARG A 32 14.24 12.04 2.18
CA ARG A 32 15.32 13.05 2.23
C ARG A 32 16.71 12.45 2.02
N LYS A 33 17.00 11.28 2.57
CA LYS A 33 18.27 10.56 2.33
C LYS A 33 18.46 10.18 0.86
N CYS A 34 17.38 9.98 0.10
CA CYS A 34 17.42 9.77 -1.33
C CYS A 34 17.56 11.08 -2.13
N GLY A 35 17.67 12.25 -1.47
CA GLY A 35 17.81 13.54 -2.12
C GLY A 35 16.48 14.19 -2.55
N PHE A 36 15.35 13.69 -2.06
CA PHE A 36 14.02 14.20 -2.37
C PHE A 36 13.33 14.76 -1.11
N SER A 37 12.30 15.56 -1.33
CA SER A 37 11.35 16.01 -0.31
C SER A 37 10.00 15.31 -0.48
N THR A 38 9.12 15.44 0.49
CA THR A 38 7.73 14.96 0.36
C THR A 38 6.96 15.67 -0.75
N ASP A 39 7.36 16.90 -1.12
CA ASP A 39 6.77 17.70 -2.18
C ASP A 39 7.15 17.20 -3.59
N ASP A 40 8.24 16.44 -3.70
CA ASP A 40 8.70 15.82 -4.96
C ASP A 40 7.96 14.50 -5.27
N VAL A 41 7.20 13.98 -4.32
CA VAL A 41 6.38 12.79 -4.53
C VAL A 41 5.12 13.18 -5.31
N THR A 42 5.03 12.76 -6.56
CA THR A 42 3.90 13.02 -7.47
C THR A 42 2.89 11.89 -7.51
N ASP A 43 3.30 10.70 -7.10
CA ASP A 43 2.48 9.50 -7.15
C ASP A 43 2.79 8.58 -5.97
N VAL A 44 1.75 8.11 -5.30
CA VAL A 44 1.80 7.08 -4.26
C VAL A 44 1.00 5.89 -4.75
N PHE A 45 1.68 4.81 -5.10
CA PHE A 45 1.08 3.56 -5.51
C PHE A 45 0.90 2.68 -4.27
N LEU A 46 -0.35 2.39 -3.91
CA LEU A 46 -0.68 1.55 -2.76
C LEU A 46 -1.00 0.14 -3.25
N THR A 47 -0.15 -0.83 -2.90
CA THR A 47 -0.36 -2.23 -3.25
C THR A 47 -1.68 -2.73 -2.69
N HIS A 48 -1.97 -2.36 -1.46
CA HIS A 48 -3.24 -2.57 -0.77
C HIS A 48 -3.38 -1.59 0.42
N LEU A 49 -4.51 -1.60 1.10
CA LEU A 49 -4.87 -0.58 2.08
C LEU A 49 -4.77 -1.07 3.54
N HIS A 50 -4.01 -2.15 3.82
CA HIS A 50 -3.69 -2.49 5.19
C HIS A 50 -2.83 -1.39 5.82
N PHE A 51 -2.95 -1.23 7.14
CA PHE A 51 -2.38 -0.09 7.87
C PHE A 51 -0.86 0.07 7.71
N ASP A 52 -0.15 -1.02 7.53
CA ASP A 52 1.31 -1.06 7.40
C ASP A 52 1.81 -0.77 5.97
N HIS A 53 0.92 -0.69 4.99
CA HIS A 53 1.21 -0.30 3.61
C HIS A 53 0.75 1.12 3.28
N CYS A 54 -0.42 1.54 3.78
CA CYS A 54 -0.99 2.85 3.44
C CYS A 54 -0.86 3.89 4.56
N GLY A 55 -0.52 3.47 5.79
CA GLY A 55 -0.57 4.33 6.97
C GLY A 55 0.26 5.61 6.89
N GLY A 56 1.46 5.55 6.32
CA GLY A 56 2.31 6.73 6.16
C GLY A 56 1.85 7.70 5.07
N GLY A 57 0.87 7.31 4.25
CA GLY A 57 0.27 8.18 3.23
C GLY A 57 -0.61 9.30 3.81
N VAL A 58 -0.98 9.21 5.09
CA VAL A 58 -1.83 10.16 5.80
C VAL A 58 -1.18 10.54 7.13
N ILE A 59 -1.19 11.80 7.48
CA ILE A 59 -0.67 12.34 8.76
C ILE A 59 -1.79 12.93 9.60
N LYS A 60 -1.64 12.83 10.93
CA LYS A 60 -2.52 13.46 11.90
C LYS A 60 -2.10 14.92 12.10
N VAL A 61 -3.04 15.85 11.96
CA VAL A 61 -2.78 17.30 12.12
C VAL A 61 -3.50 17.90 13.34
N GLY A 62 -4.36 17.14 13.98
CA GLY A 62 -5.09 17.51 15.18
C GLY A 62 -5.88 16.32 15.73
N GLU A 63 -6.61 16.50 16.81
CA GLU A 63 -7.47 15.46 17.33
C GLU A 63 -8.60 15.15 16.33
N GLY A 64 -8.64 13.89 15.87
CA GLY A 64 -9.61 13.47 14.83
C GLY A 64 -9.42 14.12 13.46
N SER A 65 -8.34 14.88 13.24
CA SER A 65 -8.09 15.58 11.98
C SER A 65 -6.88 15.00 11.26
N TYR A 66 -7.06 14.69 9.99
CA TYR A 66 -6.07 14.03 9.14
C TYR A 66 -5.92 14.74 7.80
N LYS A 67 -4.74 14.63 7.20
CA LYS A 67 -4.49 15.08 5.83
C LYS A 67 -3.50 14.15 5.13
N THR A 68 -3.45 14.20 3.80
CA THR A 68 -2.46 13.48 3.01
C THR A 68 -1.05 13.95 3.33
N ALA A 69 -0.11 13.00 3.40
CA ALA A 69 1.31 13.28 3.68
C ALA A 69 2.00 13.93 2.47
N PHE A 70 1.54 13.64 1.26
CA PHE A 70 2.13 14.07 0.00
C PHE A 70 1.14 14.97 -0.75
N LYS A 71 1.22 16.27 -0.54
CA LYS A 71 0.24 17.26 -1.04
C LYS A 71 0.16 17.34 -2.57
N ASN A 72 1.26 17.01 -3.26
CA ASN A 72 1.36 17.07 -4.71
C ASN A 72 1.11 15.71 -5.37
N ALA A 73 0.90 14.66 -4.58
CA ALA A 73 0.77 13.31 -5.09
C ALA A 73 -0.66 12.94 -5.47
N ARG A 74 -0.78 12.11 -6.50
CA ARG A 74 -1.94 11.28 -6.75
C ARG A 74 -1.74 9.94 -6.05
N TYR A 75 -2.75 9.46 -5.35
CA TYR A 75 -2.74 8.16 -4.67
C TYR A 75 -3.48 7.14 -5.51
N TRP A 76 -2.83 6.03 -5.79
CA TRP A 76 -3.33 5.01 -6.68
C TRP A 76 -3.77 3.77 -5.93
N SER A 77 -5.00 3.36 -6.17
CA SER A 77 -5.58 2.09 -5.74
C SER A 77 -6.37 1.50 -6.91
N ASN A 78 -7.25 0.52 -6.65
CA ASN A 78 -8.26 0.09 -7.60
C ASN A 78 -9.63 0.04 -6.93
N LYS A 79 -10.67 0.16 -7.74
CA LYS A 79 -12.05 0.27 -7.24
C LYS A 79 -12.47 -0.95 -6.42
N GLY A 80 -12.13 -2.16 -6.87
CA GLY A 80 -12.51 -3.40 -6.17
C GLY A 80 -11.85 -3.51 -4.79
N HIS A 81 -10.56 -3.15 -4.69
CA HIS A 81 -9.87 -3.13 -3.40
C HIS A 81 -10.41 -2.02 -2.47
N TRP A 82 -10.71 -0.84 -3.02
CA TRP A 82 -11.30 0.25 -2.26
C TRP A 82 -12.66 -0.12 -1.66
N GLU A 83 -13.54 -0.72 -2.46
CA GLU A 83 -14.84 -1.22 -2.00
C GLU A 83 -14.68 -2.27 -0.90
N TRP A 84 -13.69 -3.14 -1.03
CA TRP A 84 -13.35 -4.15 -0.03
C TRP A 84 -12.84 -3.52 1.28
N ALA A 85 -11.90 -2.59 1.20
CA ALA A 85 -11.29 -1.92 2.36
C ALA A 85 -12.28 -1.03 3.13
N THR A 86 -13.24 -0.41 2.44
CA THR A 86 -14.27 0.41 3.07
C THR A 86 -15.38 -0.41 3.72
N ASN A 87 -15.58 -1.66 3.29
CA ASN A 87 -16.56 -2.61 3.82
C ASN A 87 -15.91 -3.96 4.17
N PRO A 88 -14.92 -3.98 5.06
CA PRO A 88 -14.09 -5.15 5.29
C PRO A 88 -14.89 -6.26 5.99
N ASN A 89 -14.48 -7.51 5.73
CA ASN A 89 -14.97 -8.65 6.48
C ASN A 89 -14.43 -8.63 7.93
N LYS A 90 -14.98 -9.51 8.78
CA LYS A 90 -14.61 -9.57 10.21
C LYS A 90 -13.14 -9.99 10.46
N ARG A 91 -12.49 -10.67 9.51
CA ARG A 91 -11.10 -11.11 9.64
C ARG A 91 -10.12 -9.97 9.39
N GLU A 92 -10.43 -9.08 8.44
CA GLU A 92 -9.53 -8.00 8.00
C GLU A 92 -9.85 -6.63 8.60
N ILE A 93 -10.99 -6.46 9.28
CA ILE A 93 -11.43 -5.14 9.79
C ILE A 93 -10.36 -4.45 10.65
N ALA A 94 -9.52 -5.21 11.35
CA ALA A 94 -8.44 -4.67 12.16
C ALA A 94 -7.23 -4.20 11.34
N SER A 95 -7.12 -4.62 10.08
CA SER A 95 -6.07 -4.22 9.15
C SER A 95 -6.43 -2.97 8.37
N PHE A 96 -7.73 -2.68 8.18
CA PHE A 96 -8.23 -1.52 7.44
C PHE A 96 -8.60 -0.37 8.39
N LEU A 97 -7.64 0.46 8.71
CA LEU A 97 -7.86 1.65 9.56
C LEU A 97 -8.30 2.82 8.67
N LYS A 98 -9.57 3.22 8.76
CA LYS A 98 -10.18 4.22 7.89
C LYS A 98 -9.43 5.56 7.87
N GLU A 99 -8.87 5.97 8.99
CA GLU A 99 -8.03 7.17 9.09
C GLU A 99 -6.73 7.10 8.26
N ASN A 100 -6.38 5.94 7.72
CA ASN A 100 -5.20 5.77 6.87
C ASN A 100 -5.47 6.00 5.38
N PHE A 101 -6.72 5.90 4.93
CA PHE A 101 -7.02 5.98 3.49
C PHE A 101 -8.25 6.86 3.16
N VAL A 102 -9.27 6.97 4.02
CA VAL A 102 -10.42 7.83 3.74
C VAL A 102 -10.02 9.30 3.50
N PRO A 103 -9.08 9.90 4.26
CA PRO A 103 -8.62 11.26 3.98
C PRO A 103 -8.02 11.47 2.58
N VAL A 104 -7.56 10.40 1.93
CA VAL A 104 -7.06 10.46 0.54
C VAL A 104 -8.21 10.69 -0.45
N GLU A 105 -9.35 10.03 -0.24
CA GLU A 105 -10.57 10.26 -1.03
C GLU A 105 -11.12 11.67 -0.78
N GLU A 106 -11.23 12.06 0.48
CA GLU A 106 -11.73 13.38 0.89
C GLU A 106 -10.89 14.55 0.33
N SER A 107 -9.58 14.35 0.17
CA SER A 107 -8.67 15.33 -0.44
C SER A 107 -8.83 15.46 -1.97
N GLY A 108 -9.52 14.52 -2.62
CA GLY A 108 -9.61 14.44 -4.08
C GLY A 108 -8.34 13.90 -4.77
N GLN A 109 -7.38 13.38 -4.02
CA GLN A 109 -6.12 12.85 -4.58
C GLN A 109 -6.19 11.36 -4.95
N LEU A 110 -7.30 10.66 -4.64
CA LEU A 110 -7.48 9.25 -4.97
C LEU A 110 -7.74 9.04 -6.46
N SER A 111 -7.08 8.04 -7.03
CA SER A 111 -7.31 7.58 -8.40
C SER A 111 -7.31 6.05 -8.47
N PHE A 112 -8.05 5.50 -9.42
CA PHE A 112 -8.18 4.06 -9.58
C PHE A 112 -7.55 3.58 -10.88
N LEU A 113 -6.64 2.62 -10.75
CA LEU A 113 -6.17 1.82 -11.87
C LEU A 113 -7.23 0.76 -12.24
N LYS A 114 -7.32 0.47 -13.53
CA LYS A 114 -8.25 -0.53 -14.07
C LYS A 114 -7.46 -1.65 -14.68
N LYS A 115 -7.77 -2.88 -14.28
CA LYS A 115 -7.21 -4.08 -14.89
C LYS A 115 -7.90 -4.42 -16.21
N ASP A 116 -7.20 -5.15 -17.07
CA ASP A 116 -7.79 -5.84 -18.21
C ASP A 116 -8.47 -7.18 -17.79
N GLU A 117 -8.95 -7.94 -18.75
CA GLU A 117 -9.55 -9.26 -18.55
C GLU A 117 -8.59 -10.32 -17.97
N ASN A 118 -7.27 -10.13 -18.14
CA ASN A 118 -6.20 -11.02 -17.65
C ASN A 118 -5.69 -10.64 -16.25
N ASN A 119 -6.35 -9.74 -15.55
CA ASN A 119 -5.90 -9.16 -14.28
C ASN A 119 -4.55 -8.43 -14.39
N TYR A 120 -4.26 -7.82 -15.52
CA TYR A 120 -3.04 -7.11 -15.79
C TYR A 120 -3.32 -5.71 -16.32
N LEU A 121 -2.40 -4.80 -16.13
CA LEU A 121 -2.39 -3.47 -16.73
C LEU A 121 -0.98 -3.21 -17.24
N THR A 122 -0.81 -3.14 -18.57
CA THR A 122 0.46 -2.82 -19.20
C THR A 122 0.66 -1.32 -19.29
N HIS A 123 1.89 -0.87 -19.07
CA HIS A 123 2.31 0.52 -19.28
C HIS A 123 1.35 1.54 -18.66
N CYS A 124 1.02 1.36 -17.37
CA CYS A 124 0.23 2.36 -16.66
C CYS A 124 0.97 3.72 -16.66
N ASP A 125 0.24 4.80 -16.42
CA ASP A 125 0.79 6.17 -16.42
C ASP A 125 1.97 6.37 -15.44
N LEU A 126 2.24 5.39 -14.58
CA LEU A 126 3.36 5.36 -13.64
C LEU A 126 4.67 4.81 -14.24
N GLY A 127 4.64 4.30 -15.48
CA GLY A 127 5.80 3.80 -16.18
C GLY A 127 6.17 2.34 -15.89
N PHE A 128 5.27 1.57 -15.27
CA PHE A 128 5.42 0.13 -15.02
C PHE A 128 4.11 -0.63 -15.24
N ASP A 129 4.20 -1.94 -15.27
CA ASP A 129 3.04 -2.81 -15.37
C ASP A 129 2.46 -3.11 -13.98
N VAL A 130 1.19 -3.48 -13.91
CA VAL A 130 0.52 -3.84 -12.65
C VAL A 130 -0.20 -5.17 -12.81
N LEU A 131 0.10 -6.13 -11.93
CA LEU A 131 -0.63 -7.39 -11.80
C LEU A 131 -1.63 -7.25 -10.64
N PHE A 132 -2.88 -7.64 -10.87
CA PHE A 132 -3.93 -7.65 -9.85
C PHE A 132 -4.11 -9.08 -9.34
N VAL A 133 -4.00 -9.26 -8.03
CA VAL A 133 -4.02 -10.58 -7.38
C VAL A 133 -5.03 -10.60 -6.23
N ASP A 134 -5.49 -11.79 -5.91
CA ASP A 134 -6.27 -12.10 -4.72
C ASP A 134 -5.48 -13.11 -3.87
N GLY A 135 -5.82 -13.25 -2.61
CA GLY A 135 -5.18 -14.22 -1.72
C GLY A 135 -4.94 -13.61 -0.35
N HIS A 136 -3.90 -12.81 -0.21
CA HIS A 136 -3.63 -12.05 1.02
C HIS A 136 -4.83 -11.13 1.35
N THR A 137 -5.24 -10.32 0.41
CA THR A 137 -6.48 -9.53 0.44
C THR A 137 -7.10 -9.46 -0.96
N GLU A 138 -8.30 -8.89 -1.10
CA GLU A 138 -8.95 -8.76 -2.40
C GLU A 138 -8.28 -7.68 -3.26
N LYS A 139 -7.97 -8.02 -4.51
CA LYS A 139 -7.51 -7.08 -5.54
C LYS A 139 -6.24 -6.30 -5.15
N GLN A 140 -5.31 -6.95 -4.46
CA GLN A 140 -3.97 -6.41 -4.24
C GLN A 140 -3.29 -6.13 -5.58
N MET A 141 -2.49 -5.07 -5.64
CA MET A 141 -1.76 -4.67 -6.85
C MET A 141 -0.27 -4.92 -6.67
N ILE A 142 0.34 -5.61 -7.63
CA ILE A 142 1.78 -5.90 -7.67
C ILE A 142 2.40 -5.08 -8.79
N PRO A 143 3.23 -4.07 -8.50
CA PRO A 143 3.95 -3.34 -9.53
C PRO A 143 5.07 -4.21 -10.12
N VAL A 144 5.17 -4.22 -11.45
CA VAL A 144 6.18 -4.96 -12.22
C VAL A 144 6.98 -3.98 -13.05
N ILE A 145 8.20 -3.73 -12.64
CA ILE A 145 9.09 -2.69 -13.15
C ILE A 145 10.12 -3.30 -14.09
N ASN A 146 10.25 -2.75 -15.29
CA ASN A 146 11.33 -3.12 -16.21
C ASN A 146 12.61 -2.34 -15.89
N TYR A 147 13.65 -3.03 -15.48
CA TYR A 147 14.92 -2.41 -15.10
C TYR A 147 16.10 -3.19 -15.69
N LYS A 148 16.90 -2.53 -16.54
CA LYS A 148 18.12 -3.12 -17.16
C LYS A 148 17.87 -4.48 -17.80
N GLY A 149 16.76 -4.64 -18.52
CA GLY A 149 16.39 -5.88 -19.21
C GLY A 149 15.83 -6.99 -18.33
N GLN A 150 15.62 -6.70 -17.04
CA GLN A 150 14.98 -7.62 -16.08
C GLN A 150 13.64 -7.06 -15.62
N LYS A 151 12.75 -7.95 -15.17
CA LYS A 151 11.51 -7.56 -14.50
C LYS A 151 11.71 -7.67 -12.98
N ILE A 152 11.41 -6.59 -12.27
CA ILE A 152 11.39 -6.54 -10.81
C ILE A 152 9.95 -6.41 -10.37
N ALA A 153 9.45 -7.35 -9.59
CA ALA A 153 8.12 -7.28 -8.99
C ALA A 153 8.25 -7.01 -7.49
N PHE A 154 7.52 -6.02 -6.99
CA PHE A 154 7.36 -5.82 -5.55
C PHE A 154 6.09 -6.57 -5.11
N ALA A 155 6.28 -7.78 -4.60
CA ALA A 155 5.18 -8.71 -4.32
C ALA A 155 4.35 -8.36 -3.07
N ALA A 156 4.81 -7.40 -2.27
CA ALA A 156 4.17 -7.00 -1.01
C ALA A 156 3.79 -8.23 -0.17
N ASP A 157 2.57 -8.31 0.32
CA ASP A 157 2.14 -9.40 1.20
C ASP A 157 1.62 -10.65 0.48
N LEU A 158 1.60 -10.65 -0.86
CA LEU A 158 1.41 -11.90 -1.60
C LEU A 158 2.59 -12.86 -1.38
N VAL A 159 3.83 -12.34 -1.33
CA VAL A 159 5.06 -13.09 -1.05
C VAL A 159 5.91 -12.27 -0.07
N PRO A 160 5.58 -12.27 1.23
CA PRO A 160 6.17 -11.33 2.19
C PRO A 160 7.63 -11.62 2.52
N THR A 161 8.11 -12.84 2.30
CA THR A 161 9.53 -13.21 2.48
C THR A 161 9.98 -14.24 1.46
N ALA A 162 11.30 -14.39 1.29
CA ALA A 162 11.88 -15.44 0.43
C ALA A 162 11.40 -16.86 0.80
N GLY A 163 11.04 -17.08 2.06
CA GLY A 163 10.48 -18.36 2.53
C GLY A 163 9.10 -18.69 1.95
N HIS A 164 8.38 -17.69 1.44
CA HIS A 164 7.05 -17.85 0.84
C HIS A 164 7.08 -17.97 -0.70
N VAL A 165 8.26 -17.93 -1.32
CA VAL A 165 8.39 -18.15 -2.78
C VAL A 165 7.99 -19.58 -3.22
N PRO A 166 8.33 -20.66 -2.48
CA PRO A 166 7.84 -21.98 -2.84
C PRO A 166 6.33 -22.10 -2.54
N LEU A 167 5.56 -22.52 -3.54
CA LEU A 167 4.09 -22.60 -3.51
C LEU A 167 3.43 -23.21 -2.25
N PRO A 168 4.01 -24.23 -1.56
CA PRO A 168 3.39 -24.77 -0.36
C PRO A 168 3.40 -23.82 0.86
N TYR A 169 4.23 -22.78 0.84
CA TYR A 169 4.44 -21.91 2.00
C TYR A 169 3.64 -20.60 1.86
N ILE A 170 2.38 -20.64 2.27
CA ILE A 170 1.43 -19.53 2.20
C ILE A 170 1.37 -18.83 3.55
N PRO A 171 1.30 -17.49 3.61
CA PRO A 171 1.13 -16.76 4.86
C PRO A 171 -0.16 -17.18 5.59
N GLY A 172 -0.05 -17.49 6.88
CA GLY A 172 -1.18 -17.94 7.70
C GLY A 172 -2.26 -16.89 7.91
N TYR A 173 -2.00 -15.64 7.58
CA TYR A 173 -2.96 -14.53 7.68
C TYR A 173 -3.71 -14.23 6.38
N ASP A 174 -3.42 -14.91 5.28
CA ASP A 174 -4.13 -14.74 4.02
C ASP A 174 -5.62 -15.05 4.18
N ILE A 175 -6.47 -14.28 3.51
CA ILE A 175 -7.92 -14.51 3.55
C ILE A 175 -8.36 -15.63 2.62
N ARG A 176 -7.61 -15.86 1.55
CA ARG A 176 -7.84 -16.91 0.56
C ARG A 176 -6.54 -17.67 0.25
N PRO A 177 -6.01 -18.44 1.19
CA PRO A 177 -4.70 -19.08 1.07
C PRO A 177 -4.57 -20.03 -0.13
N LEU A 178 -5.68 -20.55 -0.66
CA LEU A 178 -5.67 -21.39 -1.85
C LEU A 178 -5.71 -20.58 -3.17
N THR A 179 -5.79 -19.26 -3.08
CA THR A 179 -5.79 -18.34 -4.23
C THR A 179 -4.47 -17.57 -4.33
N SER A 180 -3.75 -17.41 -3.18
CA SER A 180 -2.39 -16.87 -3.12
C SER A 180 -1.33 -17.78 -3.83
#